data_232ee3592d15e0c5c91e426bd5b4924f
#
_entry.id   232ee3592d15e0c5c91e426bd5b4924f
#
_cell.length_a   1.000
_cell.length_b   1.000
_cell.length_c   1.000
_cell.angle_alpha   90.00
_cell.angle_beta   90.00
_cell.angle_gamma   90.00
#
_symmetry.space_group_name_H-M   'P 1'
#
loop_
_entity.id
_entity.type
_entity.pdbx_description
1 polymer ?
#
loop_
_entity_poly.entity_id
_entity_poly.type
_entity_poly.pdbx_seq_one_letter_code
_entity_poly.pdbx_strand_id
1 'polypeptide(L)'
;MLLRKVIDFPDQIAQALSSLKDQKNSPVHFKNGKESFTNIVILGMGGSGVVGDIARILTRNAPIPVITCKNSIPPRFVSNSSLVIAITYSGKTRETLSALNESFKSGAATLVITSSGQLYSSCNERDIPCILIPENGFPRLSLGFMLVPLIGFLERMGILPRSIEDDILEAIQVLNKLRSECSENVPTKNNPAKLIADELSHDKFPTVYGESNFTDVVALRWKQELNENSKIHCHYDYFPELLHNEIEAWSEKDHVLILLRDALHEQTIGIKESVDVAKHMIEKSGSRVIELWTEGSCEIARLLSLIYVGDIVSVYLAFVRGVDPSAVPNIEFAKREVGQVYITEPKLPK
;
A
#
# COMPACT_ATOMS: atom_id res chain seq x y z
N MET A 1 10.98 -11.12 15.71
CA MET A 1 11.69 -10.21 14.75
C MET A 1 10.73 -9.44 13.84
N LEU A 2 9.72 -10.08 13.19
CA LEU A 2 8.79 -9.39 12.28
C LEU A 2 7.92 -8.35 13.00
N LEU A 3 7.31 -8.71 14.15
CA LEU A 3 6.46 -7.80 14.92
C LEU A 3 7.18 -6.46 15.21
N ARG A 4 8.46 -6.53 15.61
CA ARG A 4 9.23 -5.32 15.88
C ARG A 4 9.32 -4.40 14.66
N LYS A 5 9.55 -4.95 13.48
CA LYS A 5 9.60 -4.18 12.23
C LYS A 5 8.26 -3.51 11.88
N VAL A 6 7.14 -4.18 12.22
CA VAL A 6 5.81 -3.58 12.06
C VAL A 6 5.62 -2.47 13.10
N ILE A 7 5.95 -2.73 14.36
CA ILE A 7 5.83 -1.74 15.44
C ILE A 7 6.72 -0.51 15.21
N ASP A 8 7.89 -0.68 14.58
CA ASP A 8 8.83 0.40 14.26
C ASP A 8 8.44 1.20 12.99
N PHE A 9 7.22 1.00 12.44
CA PHE A 9 6.75 1.71 11.24
C PHE A 9 6.74 3.25 11.38
N PRO A 10 6.37 3.87 12.52
CA PRO A 10 6.50 5.32 12.71
C PRO A 10 7.94 5.81 12.56
N ASP A 11 8.93 5.04 13.06
CA ASP A 11 10.34 5.39 12.97
C ASP A 11 10.85 5.25 11.52
N GLN A 12 10.33 4.27 10.78
CA GLN A 12 10.60 4.12 9.34
C GLN A 12 10.16 5.36 8.54
N ILE A 13 8.95 5.87 8.82
CA ILE A 13 8.44 7.08 8.16
C ILE A 13 9.28 8.30 8.54
N ALA A 14 9.66 8.43 9.82
CA ALA A 14 10.51 9.53 10.27
C ALA A 14 11.89 9.51 9.59
N GLN A 15 12.49 8.33 9.46
CA GLN A 15 13.76 8.15 8.74
C GLN A 15 13.62 8.50 7.26
N ALA A 16 12.54 8.05 6.61
CA ALA A 16 12.28 8.35 5.21
C ALA A 16 12.08 9.86 4.98
N LEU A 17 11.38 10.56 5.89
CA LEU A 17 11.21 12.02 5.85
C LEU A 17 12.54 12.76 6.00
N SER A 18 13.42 12.32 6.92
CA SER A 18 14.75 12.90 7.07
C SER A 18 15.56 12.76 5.77
N SER A 19 15.59 11.56 5.19
CA SER A 19 16.27 11.30 3.90
C SER A 19 15.72 12.14 2.75
N LEU A 20 14.40 12.41 2.75
CA LEU A 20 13.77 13.27 1.75
C LEU A 20 14.24 14.72 1.87
N LYS A 21 14.41 15.23 3.10
CA LYS A 21 14.95 16.59 3.35
C LYS A 21 16.36 16.76 2.82
N ASP A 22 17.20 15.76 3.00
CA ASP A 22 18.58 15.79 2.50
C ASP A 22 18.64 15.82 0.96
N GLN A 23 17.62 15.25 0.30
CA GLN A 23 17.51 15.18 -1.16
C GLN A 23 16.75 16.37 -1.79
N LYS A 24 16.18 17.30 -1.00
CA LYS A 24 15.39 18.44 -1.52
C LYS A 24 16.15 19.30 -2.56
N ASN A 25 17.45 19.31 -2.52
CA ASN A 25 18.29 20.12 -3.40
C ASN A 25 18.81 19.38 -4.65
N SER A 26 18.44 18.11 -4.82
CA SER A 26 18.85 17.33 -6.00
C SER A 26 17.74 17.33 -7.04
N PRO A 27 17.85 18.13 -8.11
CA PRO A 27 16.86 18.14 -9.17
C PRO A 27 16.83 16.78 -9.88
N VAL A 28 15.64 16.26 -10.10
CA VAL A 28 15.44 15.09 -10.96
C VAL A 28 15.38 15.57 -12.40
N HIS A 29 16.41 15.27 -13.18
CA HIS A 29 16.45 15.59 -14.59
C HIS A 29 16.06 14.37 -15.42
N PHE A 30 15.08 14.56 -16.30
CA PHE A 30 14.70 13.54 -17.28
C PHE A 30 15.46 13.76 -18.59
N LYS A 31 15.97 12.66 -19.18
CA LYS A 31 16.74 12.72 -20.44
C LYS A 31 16.02 13.45 -21.59
N ASN A 32 14.67 13.40 -21.62
CA ASN A 32 13.88 14.04 -22.64
C ASN A 32 13.64 15.54 -22.42
N GLY A 33 14.22 16.12 -21.34
CA GLY A 33 14.09 17.55 -21.00
C GLY A 33 12.64 18.01 -20.72
N LYS A 34 11.74 17.06 -20.43
CA LYS A 34 10.31 17.34 -20.30
C LYS A 34 9.96 17.73 -18.87
N GLU A 35 9.31 18.87 -18.70
CA GLU A 35 8.90 19.41 -17.41
C GLU A 35 7.39 19.21 -17.13
N SER A 36 6.59 18.87 -18.17
CA SER A 36 5.16 18.65 -18.03
C SER A 36 4.72 17.33 -18.65
N PHE A 37 3.79 16.65 -17.97
CA PHE A 37 3.25 15.36 -18.36
C PHE A 37 1.73 15.42 -18.45
N THR A 38 1.14 14.56 -19.28
CA THR A 38 -0.31 14.42 -19.43
C THR A 38 -0.89 13.35 -18.50
N ASN A 39 -0.07 12.46 -17.99
CA ASN A 39 -0.43 11.40 -17.04
C ASN A 39 0.79 10.86 -16.33
N ILE A 40 0.54 10.23 -15.17
CA ILE A 40 1.55 9.51 -14.39
C ILE A 40 1.10 8.07 -14.22
N VAL A 41 2.00 7.12 -14.52
CA VAL A 41 1.75 5.68 -14.33
C VAL A 41 2.75 5.12 -13.31
N ILE A 42 2.24 4.61 -12.20
CA ILE A 42 3.05 4.00 -11.15
C ILE A 42 3.04 2.49 -11.35
N LEU A 43 4.21 1.92 -11.64
CA LEU A 43 4.39 0.48 -11.79
C LEU A 43 4.82 -0.14 -10.48
N GLY A 44 4.16 -1.22 -10.04
CA GLY A 44 4.54 -1.92 -8.82
C GLY A 44 3.67 -3.13 -8.54
N MET A 45 4.21 -4.14 -7.84
CA MET A 45 3.52 -5.36 -7.44
C MET A 45 3.52 -5.52 -5.92
N GLY A 46 2.52 -6.22 -5.36
CA GLY A 46 2.42 -6.46 -3.92
C GLY A 46 2.52 -5.18 -3.08
N GLY A 47 3.41 -5.14 -2.08
CA GLY A 47 3.63 -3.95 -1.25
C GLY A 47 4.02 -2.69 -2.04
N SER A 48 4.81 -2.82 -3.12
CA SER A 48 5.14 -1.71 -4.02
C SER A 48 3.90 -1.22 -4.79
N GLY A 49 2.99 -2.13 -5.17
CA GLY A 49 1.73 -1.77 -5.82
C GLY A 49 0.78 -1.00 -4.89
N VAL A 50 0.74 -1.36 -3.61
CA VAL A 50 -0.06 -0.64 -2.58
C VAL A 50 0.42 0.81 -2.43
N VAL A 51 1.73 1.06 -2.50
CA VAL A 51 2.28 2.44 -2.49
C VAL A 51 1.72 3.26 -3.64
N GLY A 52 1.64 2.67 -4.84
CA GLY A 52 1.01 3.31 -5.99
C GLY A 52 -0.48 3.59 -5.78
N ASP A 53 -1.22 2.65 -5.18
CA ASP A 53 -2.64 2.85 -4.88
C ASP A 53 -2.86 3.97 -3.87
N ILE A 54 -2.04 4.07 -2.82
CA ILE A 54 -2.08 5.17 -1.86
C ILE A 54 -1.80 6.51 -2.57
N ALA A 55 -0.76 6.55 -3.40
CA ALA A 55 -0.44 7.77 -4.17
C ALA A 55 -1.60 8.17 -5.10
N ARG A 56 -2.29 7.21 -5.74
CA ARG A 56 -3.50 7.45 -6.54
C ARG A 56 -4.60 8.12 -5.71
N ILE A 57 -4.83 7.66 -4.48
CA ILE A 57 -5.81 8.29 -3.58
C ILE A 57 -5.42 9.73 -3.26
N LEU A 58 -4.18 9.94 -2.84
CA LEU A 58 -3.69 11.28 -2.46
C LEU A 58 -3.69 12.27 -3.63
N THR A 59 -3.60 11.77 -4.86
CA THR A 59 -3.56 12.58 -6.09
C THR A 59 -4.88 12.57 -6.88
N ARG A 60 -6.00 12.07 -6.30
CA ARG A 60 -7.28 11.98 -7.04
C ARG A 60 -7.83 13.31 -7.54
N ASN A 61 -7.42 14.42 -6.93
CA ASN A 61 -7.77 15.77 -7.35
C ASN A 61 -6.65 16.47 -8.16
N ALA A 62 -5.63 15.74 -8.57
CA ALA A 62 -4.54 16.30 -9.37
C ALA A 62 -5.03 16.69 -10.79
N PRO A 63 -4.38 17.66 -11.44
CA PRO A 63 -4.79 18.14 -12.77
C PRO A 63 -4.57 17.10 -13.88
N ILE A 64 -3.78 16.06 -13.62
CA ILE A 64 -3.53 14.95 -14.54
C ILE A 64 -3.79 13.61 -13.85
N PRO A 65 -4.24 12.58 -14.57
CA PRO A 65 -4.48 11.28 -13.99
C PRO A 65 -3.19 10.63 -13.48
N VAL A 66 -3.27 10.08 -12.25
CA VAL A 66 -2.26 9.23 -11.65
C VAL A 66 -2.87 7.84 -11.47
N ILE A 67 -2.28 6.83 -12.08
CA ILE A 67 -2.80 5.46 -12.07
C ILE A 67 -1.74 4.46 -11.62
N THR A 68 -2.18 3.36 -11.02
CA THR A 68 -1.31 2.23 -10.67
C THR A 68 -1.46 1.12 -11.71
N CYS A 69 -0.34 0.60 -12.20
CA CYS A 69 -0.28 -0.54 -13.10
C CYS A 69 0.42 -1.72 -12.39
N LYS A 70 -0.34 -2.78 -12.15
CA LYS A 70 0.13 -4.05 -11.56
C LYS A 70 0.19 -5.14 -12.63
N ASN A 71 0.89 -4.85 -13.72
CA ASN A 71 0.98 -5.75 -14.87
C ASN A 71 2.39 -5.70 -15.50
N SER A 72 2.70 -6.71 -16.33
CA SER A 72 3.96 -6.78 -17.09
C SER A 72 4.00 -5.85 -18.31
N ILE A 73 2.87 -5.30 -18.70
CA ILE A 73 2.72 -4.40 -19.84
C ILE A 73 2.04 -3.11 -19.34
N PRO A 74 2.61 -1.93 -19.61
CA PRO A 74 1.99 -0.66 -19.25
C PRO A 74 0.74 -0.41 -20.12
N PRO A 75 -0.18 0.48 -19.69
CA PRO A 75 -1.29 0.89 -20.52
C PRO A 75 -0.83 1.45 -21.85
N ARG A 76 -1.62 1.20 -22.92
CA ARG A 76 -1.25 1.60 -24.29
C ARG A 76 -1.12 3.10 -24.53
N PHE A 77 -1.72 3.92 -23.68
CA PHE A 77 -1.59 5.38 -23.77
C PHE A 77 -0.23 5.92 -23.28
N VAL A 78 0.59 5.07 -22.63
CA VAL A 78 1.93 5.46 -22.20
C VAL A 78 2.76 5.83 -23.43
N SER A 79 3.28 7.05 -23.40
CA SER A 79 4.00 7.67 -24.52
C SER A 79 5.07 8.62 -24.02
N ASN A 80 5.70 9.34 -24.93
CA ASN A 80 6.66 10.40 -24.56
C ASN A 80 6.02 11.55 -23.76
N SER A 81 4.69 11.60 -23.60
CA SER A 81 3.96 12.56 -22.76
C SER A 81 3.68 12.03 -21.35
N SER A 82 4.09 10.80 -21.05
CA SER A 82 3.84 10.13 -19.78
C SER A 82 5.06 10.20 -18.87
N LEU A 83 4.81 10.28 -17.56
CA LEU A 83 5.79 9.97 -16.54
C LEU A 83 5.48 8.56 -15.99
N VAL A 84 6.48 7.68 -16.01
CA VAL A 84 6.38 6.34 -15.44
C VAL A 84 7.26 6.24 -14.21
N ILE A 85 6.68 5.87 -13.08
CA ILE A 85 7.40 5.70 -11.80
C ILE A 85 7.40 4.22 -11.46
N ALA A 86 8.53 3.56 -11.55
CA ALA A 86 8.65 2.14 -11.23
C ALA A 86 9.10 1.95 -9.78
N ILE A 87 8.25 1.32 -8.97
CA ILE A 87 8.55 0.97 -7.59
C ILE A 87 8.84 -0.53 -7.54
N THR A 88 10.08 -0.89 -7.31
CA THR A 88 10.51 -2.28 -7.20
C THR A 88 11.50 -2.41 -6.05
N TYR A 89 10.99 -2.73 -4.86
CA TYR A 89 11.81 -2.87 -3.65
C TYR A 89 13.02 -3.79 -3.89
N SER A 90 12.78 -5.00 -4.36
CA SER A 90 13.86 -5.98 -4.60
C SER A 90 14.72 -5.69 -5.84
N GLY A 91 14.29 -4.80 -6.73
CA GLY A 91 14.93 -4.58 -8.03
C GLY A 91 14.84 -5.77 -9.00
N LYS A 92 14.07 -6.81 -8.66
CA LYS A 92 14.00 -8.07 -9.41
C LYS A 92 12.58 -8.49 -9.81
N THR A 93 11.57 -7.66 -9.52
CA THR A 93 10.17 -7.96 -9.86
C THR A 93 9.98 -7.90 -11.37
N ARG A 94 9.80 -9.06 -11.99
CA ARG A 94 9.78 -9.21 -13.45
C ARG A 94 8.71 -8.39 -14.13
N GLU A 95 7.50 -8.41 -13.59
CA GLU A 95 6.37 -7.66 -14.10
C GLU A 95 6.68 -6.17 -14.14
N THR A 96 7.22 -5.64 -13.04
CA THR A 96 7.60 -4.22 -12.94
C THR A 96 8.72 -3.87 -13.92
N LEU A 97 9.76 -4.71 -14.03
CA LEU A 97 10.87 -4.47 -14.94
C LEU A 97 10.46 -4.62 -16.42
N SER A 98 9.56 -5.57 -16.71
CA SER A 98 8.99 -5.73 -18.07
C SER A 98 8.19 -4.49 -18.48
N ALA A 99 7.26 -4.04 -17.61
CA ALA A 99 6.46 -2.86 -17.87
C ALA A 99 7.34 -1.58 -17.98
N LEU A 100 8.39 -1.47 -17.18
CA LEU A 100 9.36 -0.37 -17.27
C LEU A 100 10.09 -0.37 -18.62
N ASN A 101 10.55 -1.54 -19.08
CA ASN A 101 11.21 -1.67 -20.39
C ASN A 101 10.28 -1.27 -21.55
N GLU A 102 9.02 -1.69 -21.52
CA GLU A 102 8.03 -1.27 -22.52
C GLU A 102 7.77 0.24 -22.47
N SER A 103 7.78 0.83 -21.28
CA SER A 103 7.62 2.29 -21.09
C SER A 103 8.81 3.07 -21.68
N PHE A 104 10.03 2.56 -21.59
CA PHE A 104 11.19 3.15 -22.29
C PHE A 104 11.02 3.14 -23.79
N LYS A 105 10.55 2.04 -24.37
CA LYS A 105 10.30 1.94 -25.82
C LYS A 105 9.27 2.95 -26.31
N SER A 106 8.31 3.31 -25.44
CA SER A 106 7.29 4.32 -25.73
C SER A 106 7.82 5.78 -25.57
N GLY A 107 9.09 5.95 -25.16
CA GLY A 107 9.70 7.27 -24.96
C GLY A 107 9.25 7.97 -23.67
N ALA A 108 8.59 7.29 -22.75
CA ALA A 108 8.14 7.86 -21.49
C ALA A 108 9.32 8.32 -20.63
N ALA A 109 9.14 9.43 -19.91
CA ALA A 109 10.05 9.80 -18.84
C ALA A 109 9.90 8.79 -17.69
N THR A 110 11.00 8.41 -17.04
CA THR A 110 10.98 7.35 -16.04
C THR A 110 11.71 7.75 -14.78
N LEU A 111 11.17 7.30 -13.63
CA LEU A 111 11.80 7.34 -12.31
C LEU A 111 11.75 5.94 -11.72
N VAL A 112 12.82 5.52 -11.05
CA VAL A 112 12.86 4.23 -10.33
C VAL A 112 12.98 4.49 -8.83
N ILE A 113 12.24 3.73 -8.00
CA ILE A 113 12.40 3.70 -6.54
C ILE A 113 12.71 2.25 -6.15
N THR A 114 13.86 2.03 -5.51
CA THR A 114 14.34 0.67 -5.21
C THR A 114 15.26 0.64 -3.98
N SER A 115 15.31 -0.50 -3.28
CA SER A 115 16.37 -0.77 -2.28
C SER A 115 17.54 -1.56 -2.87
N SER A 116 17.45 -1.99 -4.14
CA SER A 116 18.51 -2.75 -4.80
C SER A 116 19.65 -1.87 -5.24
N GLY A 117 20.80 -1.98 -4.59
CA GLY A 117 22.03 -1.29 -5.01
C GLY A 117 22.46 -1.65 -6.44
N GLN A 118 22.23 -2.90 -6.87
CA GLN A 118 22.52 -3.32 -8.24
C GLN A 118 21.66 -2.60 -9.27
N LEU A 119 20.33 -2.49 -9.02
CA LEU A 119 19.44 -1.76 -9.92
C LEU A 119 19.77 -0.27 -9.92
N TYR A 120 20.05 0.31 -8.74
CA TYR A 120 20.46 1.70 -8.61
C TYR A 120 21.72 2.01 -9.45
N SER A 121 22.77 1.19 -9.35
CA SER A 121 23.98 1.34 -10.18
C SER A 121 23.65 1.24 -11.67
N SER A 122 22.80 0.28 -12.06
CA SER A 122 22.37 0.13 -13.45
C SER A 122 21.55 1.32 -13.96
N CYS A 123 20.77 1.98 -13.11
CA CYS A 123 20.07 3.22 -13.45
C CYS A 123 21.07 4.36 -13.68
N ASN A 124 22.03 4.54 -12.76
CA ASN A 124 23.03 5.60 -12.87
C ASN A 124 23.90 5.47 -14.13
N GLU A 125 24.34 4.26 -14.49
CA GLU A 125 25.09 4.00 -15.73
C GLU A 125 24.33 4.40 -16.99
N ARG A 126 23.00 4.55 -16.90
CA ARG A 126 22.08 4.86 -18.01
C ARG A 126 21.43 6.24 -17.90
N ASP A 127 21.84 7.04 -16.91
CA ASP A 127 21.23 8.32 -16.58
C ASP A 127 19.72 8.24 -16.37
N ILE A 128 19.23 7.15 -15.74
CA ILE A 128 17.84 6.99 -15.35
C ILE A 128 17.71 7.50 -13.93
N PRO A 129 16.84 8.49 -13.65
CA PRO A 129 16.56 8.96 -12.30
C PRO A 129 16.17 7.81 -11.39
N CYS A 130 16.87 7.66 -10.27
CA CYS A 130 16.64 6.57 -9.33
C CYS A 130 16.78 7.03 -7.89
N ILE A 131 15.79 6.71 -7.06
CA ILE A 131 15.81 6.93 -5.62
C ILE A 131 16.16 5.61 -4.95
N LEU A 132 17.33 5.59 -4.29
CA LEU A 132 17.74 4.45 -3.46
C LEU A 132 17.12 4.61 -2.07
N ILE A 133 16.37 3.60 -1.64
CA ILE A 133 15.75 3.53 -0.31
C ILE A 133 16.45 2.50 0.58
N PRO A 134 16.35 2.60 1.92
CA PRO A 134 16.96 1.65 2.82
C PRO A 134 16.44 0.21 2.63
N GLU A 135 17.33 -0.77 2.80
CA GLU A 135 16.96 -2.17 2.84
C GLU A 135 16.42 -2.54 4.23
N ASN A 136 15.21 -3.12 4.29
CA ASN A 136 14.53 -3.53 5.53
C ASN A 136 14.22 -5.04 5.58
N GLY A 137 14.63 -5.79 4.58
CA GLY A 137 14.49 -7.24 4.50
C GLY A 137 13.14 -7.75 4.00
N PHE A 138 12.04 -7.01 4.19
CA PHE A 138 10.70 -7.43 3.77
C PHE A 138 10.01 -6.32 2.95
N PRO A 139 9.69 -6.58 1.66
CA PRO A 139 9.03 -5.56 0.81
C PRO A 139 7.74 -5.02 1.42
N ARG A 140 6.89 -5.90 1.97
CA ARG A 140 5.60 -5.54 2.59
C ARG A 140 5.73 -4.64 3.83
N LEU A 141 6.87 -4.73 4.54
CA LEU A 141 7.17 -3.90 5.71
C LEU A 141 8.00 -2.65 5.40
N SER A 142 8.17 -2.32 4.12
CA SER A 142 8.96 -1.16 3.67
C SER A 142 8.08 -0.06 3.07
N LEU A 143 6.79 -0.04 3.45
CA LEU A 143 5.80 0.90 2.91
C LEU A 143 6.24 2.34 3.08
N GLY A 144 6.70 2.75 4.26
CA GLY A 144 7.13 4.13 4.55
C GLY A 144 8.33 4.55 3.72
N PHE A 145 9.33 3.67 3.56
CA PHE A 145 10.50 3.95 2.73
C PHE A 145 10.18 4.11 1.24
N MET A 146 9.11 3.49 0.74
CA MET A 146 8.68 3.65 -0.65
C MET A 146 7.70 4.82 -0.81
N LEU A 147 6.76 5.00 0.13
CA LEU A 147 5.70 6.00 0.04
C LEU A 147 6.25 7.43 0.20
N VAL A 148 7.04 7.69 1.23
CA VAL A 148 7.53 9.04 1.54
C VAL A 148 8.32 9.65 0.39
N PRO A 149 9.32 8.98 -0.22
CA PRO A 149 10.01 9.56 -1.38
C PRO A 149 9.12 9.70 -2.61
N LEU A 150 8.14 8.80 -2.81
CA LEU A 150 7.19 8.94 -3.91
C LEU A 150 6.34 10.20 -3.77
N ILE A 151 5.69 10.40 -2.61
CA ILE A 151 4.83 11.57 -2.42
C ILE A 151 5.63 12.87 -2.37
N GLY A 152 6.87 12.85 -1.84
CA GLY A 152 7.80 13.98 -1.89
C GLY A 152 8.24 14.32 -3.31
N PHE A 153 8.40 13.33 -4.16
CA PHE A 153 8.64 13.56 -5.58
C PHE A 153 7.40 14.16 -6.27
N LEU A 154 6.20 13.64 -6.02
CA LEU A 154 4.94 14.15 -6.58
C LEU A 154 4.64 15.59 -6.11
N GLU A 155 4.98 15.92 -4.86
CA GLU A 155 4.91 17.30 -4.35
C GLU A 155 5.83 18.24 -5.16
N ARG A 156 7.10 17.87 -5.34
CA ARG A 156 8.06 18.67 -6.13
C ARG A 156 7.63 18.86 -7.58
N MET A 157 6.90 17.90 -8.14
CA MET A 157 6.29 18.01 -9.48
C MET A 157 5.02 18.85 -9.51
N GLY A 158 4.57 19.39 -8.37
CA GLY A 158 3.33 20.16 -8.28
C GLY A 158 2.06 19.33 -8.47
N ILE A 159 2.15 18.01 -8.36
CA ILE A 159 1.02 17.08 -8.47
C ILE A 159 0.21 17.04 -7.17
N LEU A 160 0.91 17.13 -6.02
CA LEU A 160 0.30 17.32 -4.71
C LEU A 160 0.29 18.82 -4.38
N PRO A 161 -0.89 19.40 -4.07
CA PRO A 161 -1.06 20.84 -4.02
C PRO A 161 -0.52 21.52 -2.74
N ARG A 162 -0.04 20.75 -1.77
CA ARG A 162 0.38 21.23 -0.45
C ARG A 162 1.65 20.55 0.02
N SER A 163 2.33 21.17 0.99
CA SER A 163 3.45 20.55 1.67
C SER A 163 3.02 19.25 2.36
N ILE A 164 3.72 18.16 2.03
CA ILE A 164 3.48 16.85 2.66
C ILE A 164 4.23 16.70 3.99
N GLU A 165 5.12 17.62 4.33
CA GLU A 165 5.96 17.50 5.53
C GLU A 165 5.11 17.51 6.80
N ASP A 166 4.18 18.47 6.94
CA ASP A 166 3.28 18.57 8.09
C ASP A 166 2.34 17.36 8.17
N ASP A 167 1.83 16.91 7.02
CA ASP A 167 0.98 15.72 6.92
C ASP A 167 1.73 14.45 7.39
N ILE A 168 3.00 14.30 7.02
CA ILE A 168 3.83 13.18 7.47
C ILE A 168 4.15 13.28 8.96
N LEU A 169 4.42 14.47 9.48
CA LEU A 169 4.65 14.68 10.91
C LEU A 169 3.41 14.35 11.74
N GLU A 170 2.21 14.75 11.28
CA GLU A 170 0.96 14.33 11.89
C GLU A 170 0.78 12.82 11.86
N ALA A 171 1.04 12.18 10.71
CA ALA A 171 0.97 10.73 10.58
C ALA A 171 1.89 10.03 11.60
N ILE A 172 3.13 10.51 11.77
CA ILE A 172 4.06 9.97 12.77
C ILE A 172 3.49 10.08 14.18
N GLN A 173 2.83 11.20 14.53
CA GLN A 173 2.21 11.38 15.85
C GLN A 173 1.06 10.39 16.08
N VAL A 174 0.16 10.24 15.10
CA VAL A 174 -0.96 9.28 15.14
C VAL A 174 -0.44 7.85 15.28
N LEU A 175 0.54 7.47 14.48
CA LEU A 175 1.13 6.13 14.51
C LEU A 175 1.85 5.85 15.83
N ASN A 176 2.51 6.85 16.45
CA ASN A 176 3.13 6.68 17.77
C ASN A 176 2.08 6.47 18.88
N LYS A 177 0.92 7.15 18.81
CA LYS A 177 -0.21 6.88 19.68
C LYS A 177 -0.68 5.43 19.54
N LEU A 178 -0.98 5.00 18.33
CA LEU A 178 -1.40 3.62 18.02
C LEU A 178 -0.33 2.59 18.44
N ARG A 179 0.96 2.90 18.28
CA ARG A 179 2.05 2.06 18.77
C ARG A 179 1.94 1.84 20.27
N SER A 180 1.64 2.89 21.04
CA SER A 180 1.49 2.77 22.50
C SER A 180 0.30 1.92 22.92
N GLU A 181 -0.76 1.87 22.11
CA GLU A 181 -1.98 1.10 22.34
C GLU A 181 -1.87 -0.36 21.86
N CYS A 182 -1.10 -0.61 20.78
CA CYS A 182 -1.02 -1.90 20.11
C CYS A 182 0.28 -2.69 20.35
N SER A 183 1.23 -2.16 21.15
CA SER A 183 2.51 -2.82 21.42
C SER A 183 2.35 -4.14 22.17
N GLU A 184 3.37 -4.99 22.05
CA GLU A 184 3.36 -6.35 22.63
C GLU A 184 3.15 -6.39 24.14
N ASN A 185 3.64 -5.38 24.88
CA ASN A 185 3.53 -5.28 26.33
C ASN A 185 2.13 -4.84 26.82
N VAL A 186 1.26 -4.37 25.94
CA VAL A 186 -0.12 -4.00 26.29
C VAL A 186 -0.94 -5.27 26.45
N PRO A 187 -1.60 -5.50 27.61
CA PRO A 187 -2.43 -6.67 27.84
C PRO A 187 -3.57 -6.79 26.79
N THR A 188 -3.91 -8.02 26.41
CA THR A 188 -4.92 -8.28 25.34
C THR A 188 -6.21 -7.50 25.56
N LYS A 189 -6.74 -7.45 26.76
CA LYS A 189 -7.98 -6.72 27.09
C LYS A 189 -7.95 -5.21 26.79
N ASN A 190 -6.75 -4.63 26.68
CA ASN A 190 -6.52 -3.20 26.44
C ASN A 190 -5.83 -2.94 25.07
N ASN A 191 -5.58 -3.98 24.29
CA ASN A 191 -4.87 -3.88 23.01
C ASN A 191 -5.84 -4.18 21.87
N PRO A 192 -6.28 -3.16 21.13
CA PRO A 192 -7.30 -3.32 20.08
C PRO A 192 -6.83 -4.30 18.98
N ALA A 193 -5.56 -4.30 18.61
CA ALA A 193 -5.06 -5.21 17.59
C ALA A 193 -5.05 -6.68 18.05
N LYS A 194 -4.76 -6.94 19.33
CA LYS A 194 -4.84 -8.30 19.90
C LYS A 194 -6.27 -8.79 19.99
N LEU A 195 -7.21 -7.89 20.37
CA LEU A 195 -8.64 -8.24 20.44
C LEU A 195 -9.18 -8.61 19.06
N ILE A 196 -8.82 -7.88 18.02
CA ILE A 196 -9.22 -8.21 16.64
C ILE A 196 -8.58 -9.52 16.20
N ALA A 197 -7.29 -9.73 16.48
CA ALA A 197 -6.61 -10.98 16.15
C ALA A 197 -7.23 -12.19 16.84
N ASP A 198 -7.65 -12.05 18.10
CA ASP A 198 -8.37 -13.09 18.87
C ASP A 198 -9.71 -13.40 18.21
N GLU A 199 -10.52 -12.40 17.90
CA GLU A 199 -11.82 -12.56 17.22
C GLU A 199 -11.68 -13.29 15.87
N LEU A 200 -10.61 -12.99 15.11
CA LEU A 200 -10.34 -13.63 13.81
C LEU A 200 -9.76 -15.04 13.93
N SER A 201 -9.39 -15.48 15.14
CA SER A 201 -8.79 -16.81 15.35
C SER A 201 -9.79 -17.95 15.45
N HIS A 202 -11.09 -17.66 15.63
CA HIS A 202 -12.15 -18.62 15.92
C HIS A 202 -12.77 -19.26 14.67
N ASP A 203 -11.96 -19.73 13.72
CA ASP A 203 -12.36 -20.41 12.47
C ASP A 203 -13.39 -19.62 11.62
N LYS A 204 -13.35 -18.30 11.73
CA LYS A 204 -14.20 -17.41 10.95
C LYS A 204 -13.50 -16.90 9.71
N PHE A 205 -14.25 -16.63 8.67
CA PHE A 205 -13.75 -16.07 7.43
C PHE A 205 -13.70 -14.53 7.52
N PRO A 206 -12.51 -13.91 7.54
CA PRO A 206 -12.41 -12.47 7.59
C PRO A 206 -12.78 -11.83 6.25
N THR A 207 -13.64 -10.82 6.33
CA THR A 207 -13.98 -9.93 5.23
C THR A 207 -13.65 -8.50 5.62
N VAL A 208 -13.04 -7.72 4.75
CA VAL A 208 -12.64 -6.33 5.03
C VAL A 208 -13.28 -5.42 4.00
N TYR A 209 -14.15 -4.50 4.45
CA TYR A 209 -14.75 -3.51 3.58
C TYR A 209 -14.17 -2.12 3.79
N GLY A 210 -13.92 -1.44 2.69
CA GLY A 210 -13.50 -0.04 2.66
C GLY A 210 -14.48 0.83 1.90
N GLU A 211 -14.16 2.10 1.78
CA GLU A 211 -14.90 3.11 1.05
C GLU A 211 -14.13 3.45 -0.24
N SER A 212 -14.83 3.44 -1.37
CA SER A 212 -14.25 3.71 -2.69
C SER A 212 -13.46 5.02 -2.71
N ASN A 213 -12.32 5.00 -3.36
CA ASN A 213 -11.40 6.12 -3.48
C ASN A 213 -10.85 6.66 -2.15
N PHE A 214 -10.87 5.84 -1.09
CA PHE A 214 -10.21 6.16 0.16
C PHE A 214 -9.74 4.90 0.91
N THR A 215 -10.59 4.26 1.74
CA THR A 215 -10.19 3.10 2.53
C THR A 215 -10.24 1.77 1.77
N ASP A 216 -10.67 1.74 0.51
CA ASP A 216 -10.60 0.59 -0.39
C ASP A 216 -9.15 0.04 -0.54
N VAL A 217 -8.18 0.94 -0.66
CA VAL A 217 -6.76 0.56 -0.73
C VAL A 217 -6.27 -0.06 0.59
N VAL A 218 -6.80 0.41 1.71
CA VAL A 218 -6.49 -0.14 3.03
C VAL A 218 -7.09 -1.53 3.19
N ALA A 219 -8.34 -1.74 2.76
CA ALA A 219 -9.00 -3.04 2.79
C ALA A 219 -8.24 -4.08 1.96
N LEU A 220 -7.80 -3.70 0.75
CA LEU A 220 -6.92 -4.54 -0.06
C LEU A 220 -5.62 -4.90 0.66
N ARG A 221 -4.98 -3.92 1.36
CA ARG A 221 -3.75 -4.20 2.11
C ARG A 221 -3.99 -5.12 3.29
N TRP A 222 -5.05 -4.94 4.06
CA TRP A 222 -5.43 -5.85 5.14
C TRP A 222 -5.52 -7.29 4.63
N LYS A 223 -6.24 -7.49 3.52
CA LYS A 223 -6.35 -8.80 2.88
C LYS A 223 -4.98 -9.38 2.53
N GLN A 224 -4.07 -8.57 1.98
CA GLN A 224 -2.73 -9.02 1.61
C GLN A 224 -1.89 -9.41 2.84
N GLU A 225 -1.89 -8.59 3.90
CA GLU A 225 -1.13 -8.87 5.11
C GLU A 225 -1.69 -10.08 5.88
N LEU A 226 -3.02 -10.27 5.94
CA LEU A 226 -3.64 -11.47 6.49
C LEU A 226 -3.25 -12.72 5.71
N ASN A 227 -3.21 -12.66 4.38
CA ASN A 227 -2.74 -13.77 3.55
C ASN A 227 -1.25 -14.07 3.79
N GLU A 228 -0.38 -13.02 3.76
CA GLU A 228 1.06 -13.21 3.83
C GLU A 228 1.57 -13.52 5.24
N ASN A 229 1.06 -12.84 6.27
CA ASN A 229 1.51 -12.99 7.65
C ASN A 229 0.75 -14.11 8.37
N SER A 230 -0.59 -14.08 8.35
CA SER A 230 -1.44 -15.00 9.13
C SER A 230 -1.77 -16.30 8.40
N LYS A 231 -1.48 -16.42 7.10
CA LYS A 231 -1.75 -17.60 6.25
C LYS A 231 -3.23 -17.96 6.20
N ILE A 232 -4.11 -16.96 6.18
CA ILE A 232 -5.56 -17.17 6.03
C ILE A 232 -6.07 -16.52 4.76
N HIS A 233 -7.14 -17.09 4.20
CA HIS A 233 -7.91 -16.41 3.18
C HIS A 233 -8.63 -15.22 3.80
N CYS A 234 -8.74 -14.14 3.05
CA CYS A 234 -9.49 -12.96 3.43
C CYS A 234 -10.14 -12.38 2.17
N HIS A 235 -11.39 -12.04 2.27
CA HIS A 235 -12.09 -11.29 1.22
C HIS A 235 -11.99 -9.79 1.48
N TYR A 236 -12.09 -8.97 0.42
CA TYR A 236 -12.23 -7.52 0.55
C TYR A 236 -13.10 -7.00 -0.57
N ASP A 237 -13.86 -5.95 -0.26
CA ASP A 237 -14.63 -5.18 -1.22
C ASP A 237 -14.81 -3.74 -0.72
N TYR A 238 -15.55 -2.91 -1.44
CA TYR A 238 -15.71 -1.50 -1.11
C TYR A 238 -17.10 -0.95 -1.45
N PHE A 239 -17.50 0.05 -0.67
CA PHE A 239 -18.72 0.83 -0.90
C PHE A 239 -18.52 1.86 -2.01
N PRO A 240 -19.58 2.14 -2.81
CA PRO A 240 -20.90 1.54 -2.74
C PRO A 240 -21.07 0.25 -3.55
N GLU A 241 -20.05 -0.20 -4.30
CA GLU A 241 -20.13 -1.29 -5.29
C GLU A 241 -20.67 -2.59 -4.69
N LEU A 242 -20.23 -2.97 -3.49
CA LEU A 242 -20.65 -4.21 -2.82
C LEU A 242 -22.19 -4.31 -2.59
N LEU A 243 -22.91 -3.18 -2.53
CA LEU A 243 -24.37 -3.16 -2.40
C LEU A 243 -25.11 -3.64 -3.66
N HIS A 244 -24.41 -3.74 -4.80
CA HIS A 244 -24.98 -4.20 -6.07
C HIS A 244 -24.79 -5.70 -6.31
N ASN A 245 -24.06 -6.40 -5.43
CA ASN A 245 -23.71 -7.81 -5.61
C ASN A 245 -23.47 -8.54 -4.28
N GLU A 246 -22.40 -8.21 -3.58
CA GLU A 246 -21.88 -9.00 -2.45
C GLU A 246 -22.78 -8.98 -1.21
N ILE A 247 -23.61 -7.96 -1.03
CA ILE A 247 -24.54 -7.88 0.09
C ILE A 247 -25.51 -9.09 0.15
N GLU A 248 -25.80 -9.73 -0.98
CA GLU A 248 -26.63 -10.93 -1.07
C GLU A 248 -25.96 -12.19 -0.47
N ALA A 249 -24.64 -12.20 -0.36
CA ALA A 249 -23.88 -13.33 0.19
C ALA A 249 -23.91 -13.40 1.73
N TRP A 250 -24.36 -12.37 2.41
CA TRP A 250 -24.40 -12.29 3.87
C TRP A 250 -25.58 -13.07 4.49
N SER A 251 -25.63 -14.37 4.19
CA SER A 251 -26.61 -15.30 4.76
C SER A 251 -25.98 -16.28 5.77
N GLU A 252 -24.67 -16.36 5.85
CA GLU A 252 -23.90 -17.29 6.69
C GLU A 252 -23.31 -16.58 7.91
N LYS A 253 -23.24 -17.33 9.05
CA LYS A 253 -22.79 -16.78 10.34
C LYS A 253 -21.27 -16.88 10.59
N ASP A 254 -20.54 -17.51 9.67
CA ASP A 254 -19.13 -17.84 9.87
C ASP A 254 -18.17 -16.75 9.38
N HIS A 255 -18.70 -15.53 9.16
CA HIS A 255 -17.93 -14.38 8.73
C HIS A 255 -17.72 -13.35 9.86
N VAL A 256 -16.57 -12.71 9.84
CA VAL A 256 -16.29 -11.49 10.61
C VAL A 256 -16.01 -10.37 9.63
N LEU A 257 -16.86 -9.34 9.66
CA LEU A 257 -16.61 -8.11 8.90
C LEU A 257 -15.73 -7.17 9.70
N ILE A 258 -14.63 -6.74 9.09
CA ILE A 258 -13.85 -5.57 9.50
C ILE A 258 -14.27 -4.43 8.58
N LEU A 259 -14.90 -3.43 9.15
CA LEU A 259 -15.46 -2.28 8.45
C LEU A 259 -14.55 -1.07 8.67
N LEU A 260 -13.87 -0.62 7.62
CA LEU A 260 -12.91 0.48 7.66
C LEU A 260 -13.62 1.79 7.31
N ARG A 261 -13.85 2.63 8.30
CA ARG A 261 -14.67 3.84 8.20
C ARG A 261 -13.81 5.11 8.28
N ASP A 262 -14.29 6.14 7.59
CA ASP A 262 -13.70 7.48 7.65
C ASP A 262 -14.77 8.57 7.80
N ALA A 263 -14.75 9.27 8.93
CA ALA A 263 -15.79 10.26 9.25
C ALA A 263 -15.83 11.46 8.30
N LEU A 264 -14.72 11.81 7.65
CA LEU A 264 -14.66 12.91 6.68
C LEU A 264 -15.08 12.43 5.29
N HIS A 265 -14.65 11.24 4.89
CA HIS A 265 -15.02 10.68 3.59
C HIS A 265 -16.49 10.30 3.53
N GLU A 266 -17.08 9.83 4.63
CA GLU A 266 -18.51 9.53 4.77
C GLU A 266 -19.42 10.78 4.64
N GLN A 267 -18.87 11.99 4.62
CA GLN A 267 -19.63 13.20 4.24
C GLN A 267 -19.92 13.26 2.73
N THR A 268 -19.27 12.43 1.92
CA THR A 268 -19.59 12.25 0.51
C THR A 268 -21.00 11.65 0.38
N ILE A 269 -21.82 12.21 -0.49
CA ILE A 269 -23.23 11.80 -0.67
C ILE A 269 -23.33 10.29 -0.93
N GLY A 270 -24.13 9.61 -0.11
CA GLY A 270 -24.49 8.21 -0.27
C GLY A 270 -23.49 7.20 0.34
N ILE A 271 -22.30 7.61 0.76
CA ILE A 271 -21.32 6.68 1.36
C ILE A 271 -21.80 6.23 2.74
N LYS A 272 -22.08 7.19 3.64
CA LYS A 272 -22.51 6.89 5.00
C LYS A 272 -23.77 6.02 5.02
N GLU A 273 -24.78 6.37 4.23
CA GLU A 273 -26.03 5.62 4.12
C GLU A 273 -25.79 4.20 3.62
N SER A 274 -24.92 4.03 2.62
CA SER A 274 -24.51 2.73 2.09
C SER A 274 -23.87 1.85 3.16
N VAL A 275 -22.93 2.42 3.91
CA VAL A 275 -22.23 1.73 5.00
C VAL A 275 -23.20 1.33 6.12
N ASP A 276 -24.04 2.25 6.58
CA ASP A 276 -24.97 2.02 7.70
C ASP A 276 -26.04 0.96 7.33
N VAL A 277 -26.55 0.98 6.09
CA VAL A 277 -27.51 -0.03 5.60
C VAL A 277 -26.85 -1.41 5.53
N ALA A 278 -25.68 -1.53 4.92
CA ALA A 278 -24.98 -2.81 4.83
C ALA A 278 -24.64 -3.35 6.21
N LYS A 279 -24.10 -2.52 7.10
CA LYS A 279 -23.82 -2.91 8.49
C LYS A 279 -25.06 -3.50 9.16
N HIS A 280 -26.20 -2.81 9.08
CA HIS A 280 -27.46 -3.30 9.66
C HIS A 280 -27.88 -4.66 9.09
N MET A 281 -27.78 -4.84 7.78
CA MET A 281 -28.12 -6.11 7.12
C MET A 281 -27.18 -7.24 7.57
N ILE A 282 -25.89 -6.99 7.64
CA ILE A 282 -24.87 -7.96 8.04
C ILE A 282 -25.01 -8.35 9.52
N GLU A 283 -25.24 -7.39 10.41
CA GLU A 283 -25.52 -7.67 11.84
C GLU A 283 -26.81 -8.50 12.00
N LYS A 284 -27.85 -8.21 11.20
CA LYS A 284 -29.10 -8.96 11.20
C LYS A 284 -28.92 -10.40 10.72
N SER A 285 -27.97 -10.71 9.85
CA SER A 285 -27.63 -12.09 9.45
C SER A 285 -27.00 -12.89 10.60
N GLY A 286 -26.57 -12.23 11.68
CA GLY A 286 -25.88 -12.80 12.83
C GLY A 286 -24.37 -12.83 12.70
N SER A 287 -23.81 -12.19 11.67
CA SER A 287 -22.37 -12.03 11.49
C SER A 287 -21.81 -10.96 12.42
N ARG A 288 -20.56 -11.13 12.83
CA ARG A 288 -19.87 -10.16 13.68
C ARG A 288 -19.34 -9.00 12.83
N VAL A 289 -19.60 -7.76 13.27
CA VAL A 289 -19.03 -6.55 12.66
C VAL A 289 -18.09 -5.86 13.65
N ILE A 290 -16.88 -5.55 13.19
CA ILE A 290 -15.86 -4.76 13.90
C ILE A 290 -15.64 -3.49 13.10
N GLU A 291 -16.02 -2.35 13.66
CA GLU A 291 -15.79 -1.06 13.02
C GLU A 291 -14.45 -0.48 13.46
N LEU A 292 -13.66 -0.03 12.49
CA LEU A 292 -12.41 0.69 12.72
C LEU A 292 -12.47 2.03 12.02
N TRP A 293 -12.23 3.08 12.79
CA TRP A 293 -12.24 4.44 12.30
C TRP A 293 -10.82 4.94 12.04
N THR A 294 -10.67 5.74 11.00
CA THR A 294 -9.41 6.45 10.75
C THR A 294 -9.08 7.41 11.88
N GLU A 295 -7.79 7.61 12.14
CA GLU A 295 -7.28 8.59 13.08
C GLU A 295 -6.41 9.64 12.36
N GLY A 296 -6.52 10.89 12.78
CA GLY A 296 -5.81 12.03 12.20
C GLY A 296 -6.73 12.97 11.43
N SER A 297 -6.20 14.12 11.03
CA SER A 297 -6.91 15.14 10.26
C SER A 297 -6.52 15.12 8.78
N CYS A 298 -5.25 14.88 8.45
CA CYS A 298 -4.78 14.77 7.08
C CYS A 298 -5.02 13.37 6.48
N GLU A 299 -5.13 13.30 5.17
CA GLU A 299 -5.41 12.03 4.46
C GLU A 299 -4.32 10.98 4.68
N ILE A 300 -3.06 11.39 4.74
CA ILE A 300 -1.92 10.49 4.97
C ILE A 300 -2.05 9.85 6.35
N ALA A 301 -2.27 10.63 7.41
CA ALA A 301 -2.44 10.11 8.76
C ALA A 301 -3.62 9.16 8.85
N ARG A 302 -4.77 9.52 8.28
CA ARG A 302 -5.99 8.72 8.28
C ARG A 302 -5.81 7.37 7.58
N LEU A 303 -5.21 7.33 6.39
CA LEU A 303 -4.92 6.07 5.69
C LEU A 303 -3.92 5.21 6.45
N LEU A 304 -2.82 5.82 6.91
CA LEU A 304 -1.76 5.09 7.60
C LEU A 304 -2.19 4.57 8.97
N SER A 305 -3.14 5.21 9.65
CA SER A 305 -3.68 4.73 10.93
C SER A 305 -4.29 3.34 10.80
N LEU A 306 -5.19 3.13 9.83
CA LEU A 306 -5.83 1.83 9.58
C LEU A 306 -4.88 0.80 8.96
N ILE A 307 -3.94 1.22 8.10
CA ILE A 307 -2.89 0.35 7.58
C ILE A 307 -2.07 -0.23 8.73
N TYR A 308 -1.63 0.62 9.65
CA TYR A 308 -0.77 0.22 10.75
C TYR A 308 -1.45 -0.77 11.70
N VAL A 309 -2.71 -0.51 12.04
CA VAL A 309 -3.51 -1.45 12.85
C VAL A 309 -3.61 -2.80 12.14
N GLY A 310 -3.89 -2.83 10.84
CA GLY A 310 -4.01 -4.07 10.07
C GLY A 310 -2.71 -4.86 9.98
N ASP A 311 -1.60 -4.18 9.76
CA ASP A 311 -0.29 -4.80 9.75
C ASP A 311 0.01 -5.48 11.09
N ILE A 312 -0.29 -4.81 12.23
CA ILE A 312 -0.11 -5.37 13.57
C ILE A 312 -1.06 -6.54 13.83
N VAL A 313 -2.35 -6.41 13.49
CA VAL A 313 -3.36 -7.47 13.62
C VAL A 313 -2.90 -8.73 12.90
N SER A 314 -2.40 -8.60 11.67
CA SER A 314 -1.96 -9.75 10.87
C SER A 314 -0.83 -10.55 11.52
N VAL A 315 0.07 -9.88 12.23
CA VAL A 315 1.18 -10.53 12.94
C VAL A 315 0.70 -11.16 14.26
N TYR A 316 -0.16 -10.48 15.02
CA TYR A 316 -0.75 -11.08 16.22
C TYR A 316 -1.59 -12.30 15.89
N LEU A 317 -2.38 -12.25 14.83
CA LEU A 317 -3.15 -13.40 14.36
C LEU A 317 -2.24 -14.56 13.94
N ALA A 318 -1.10 -14.27 13.30
CA ALA A 318 -0.11 -15.32 13.00
C ALA A 318 0.38 -16.02 14.26
N PHE A 319 0.64 -15.29 15.34
CA PHE A 319 1.07 -15.86 16.61
C PHE A 319 -0.03 -16.70 17.26
N VAL A 320 -1.29 -16.23 17.29
CA VAL A 320 -2.43 -16.99 17.81
C VAL A 320 -2.62 -18.29 17.03
N ARG A 321 -2.42 -18.25 15.71
CA ARG A 321 -2.53 -19.42 14.82
C ARG A 321 -1.29 -20.34 14.86
N GLY A 322 -0.22 -19.98 15.55
CA GLY A 322 1.01 -20.74 15.62
C GLY A 322 1.77 -20.84 14.29
N VAL A 323 1.62 -19.84 13.39
CA VAL A 323 2.30 -19.79 12.09
C VAL A 323 3.41 -18.75 12.09
N ASP A 324 4.47 -18.99 11.31
CA ASP A 324 5.56 -18.02 11.15
C ASP A 324 5.13 -16.90 10.18
N PRO A 325 4.95 -15.65 10.66
CA PRO A 325 4.56 -14.54 9.80
C PRO A 325 5.66 -14.14 8.80
N SER A 326 6.93 -14.50 9.04
CA SER A 326 8.04 -14.10 8.17
C SER A 326 8.16 -14.99 6.93
N ALA A 327 7.86 -16.27 7.05
CA ALA A 327 8.00 -17.24 5.97
C ALA A 327 6.94 -17.06 4.88
N VAL A 328 7.37 -17.10 3.62
CA VAL A 328 6.49 -16.99 2.44
C VAL A 328 6.83 -18.06 1.37
N PRO A 329 6.89 -19.35 1.75
CA PRO A 329 7.42 -20.40 0.87
C PRO A 329 6.65 -20.55 -0.44
N ASN A 330 5.34 -20.35 -0.43
CA ASN A 330 4.52 -20.44 -1.63
C ASN A 330 4.80 -19.30 -2.62
N ILE A 331 5.05 -18.09 -2.11
CA ILE A 331 5.44 -16.95 -2.96
C ILE A 331 6.83 -17.18 -3.55
N GLU A 332 7.78 -17.70 -2.75
CA GLU A 332 9.12 -18.03 -3.21
C GLU A 332 9.09 -19.15 -4.26
N PHE A 333 8.30 -20.19 -4.01
CA PHE A 333 8.08 -21.27 -4.99
C PHE A 333 7.50 -20.72 -6.29
N ALA A 334 6.41 -19.96 -6.23
CA ALA A 334 5.78 -19.39 -7.42
C ALA A 334 6.75 -18.51 -8.23
N LYS A 335 7.51 -17.64 -7.54
CA LYS A 335 8.53 -16.79 -8.21
C LYS A 335 9.61 -17.62 -8.90
N ARG A 336 10.06 -18.73 -8.28
CA ARG A 336 11.05 -19.63 -8.89
C ARG A 336 10.51 -20.34 -10.11
N GLU A 337 9.31 -20.93 -10.01
CA GLU A 337 8.72 -21.68 -11.13
C GLU A 337 8.37 -20.78 -12.32
N VAL A 338 7.72 -19.65 -12.06
CA VAL A 338 7.48 -18.64 -13.10
C VAL A 338 8.81 -18.13 -13.67
N GLY A 339 9.83 -18.02 -12.81
CA GLY A 339 11.18 -17.64 -13.22
C GLY A 339 11.81 -18.57 -14.26
N GLN A 340 11.56 -19.84 -14.19
CA GLN A 340 12.11 -20.85 -15.14
C GLN A 340 11.46 -20.78 -16.54
N VAL A 341 10.24 -20.27 -16.63
CA VAL A 341 9.51 -20.15 -17.92
C VAL A 341 10.08 -19.01 -18.79
N TYR A 342 10.66 -18.00 -18.18
CA TYR A 342 11.23 -16.85 -18.88
C TYR A 342 12.71 -17.07 -19.15
N ILE A 343 13.07 -17.27 -20.42
CA ILE A 343 14.45 -17.55 -20.87
C ILE A 343 15.40 -16.35 -20.70
N THR A 344 14.86 -15.14 -20.59
CA THR A 344 15.66 -13.91 -20.39
C THR A 344 15.12 -13.08 -19.24
N GLU A 345 15.99 -12.70 -18.28
CA GLU A 345 15.65 -11.70 -17.31
C GLU A 345 15.40 -10.35 -17.99
N PRO A 346 14.31 -9.63 -17.65
CA PRO A 346 14.12 -8.28 -18.15
C PRO A 346 15.26 -7.40 -17.62
N LYS A 347 16.12 -6.95 -18.50
CA LYS A 347 17.18 -5.98 -18.20
C LYS A 347 16.70 -4.58 -18.57
N LEU A 348 17.19 -3.58 -17.87
CA LEU A 348 17.03 -2.20 -18.31
C LEU A 348 17.58 -2.07 -19.76
N PRO A 349 16.94 -1.28 -20.64
CA PRO A 349 17.41 -1.06 -22.00
C PRO A 349 18.83 -0.50 -22.00
N LYS A 350 19.61 -0.81 -23.04
CA LYS A 350 20.98 -0.30 -23.23
C LYS A 350 20.95 1.19 -23.49
#